data_5a5838ff6753c2fa99b4c5602f65215e
#
_entry.id   5a5838ff6753c2fa99b4c5602f65215e
#
_cell.length_a   1.000
_cell.length_b   1.000
_cell.length_c   1.000
_cell.angle_alpha   90.00
_cell.angle_beta   90.00
_cell.angle_gamma   90.00
#
_symmetry.space_group_name_H-M   'P 1'
#
loop_
_entity.id
_entity.type
_entity.pdbx_description
1 polymer ?
#
loop_
_entity_poly.entity_id
_entity_poly.type
_entity_poly.pdbx_seq_one_letter_code
_entity_poly.pdbx_strand_id
1 'polypeptide(L)' 'MNTLEYKGYKGTIETEDDILFGHVLGLKNAIISYEGKNIDELRDDFQNVIDDYLENCRLNGERCG' A
#
# COMPACT_ATOMS: atom_id res chain seq x y z
N MET A 1 7.19 14.59 -7.37
CA MET A 1 6.35 13.39 -7.41
C MET A 1 6.07 12.90 -6.02
N ASN A 2 4.83 12.63 -5.75
CA ASN A 2 4.43 12.20 -4.42
C ASN A 2 4.22 10.70 -4.38
N THR A 3 5.00 10.03 -3.55
CA THR A 3 4.81 8.61 -3.29
C THR A 3 4.75 8.40 -1.78
N LEU A 4 4.12 7.31 -1.39
CA LEU A 4 4.12 6.88 0.01
C LEU A 4 5.22 5.84 0.18
N GLU A 5 5.76 5.77 1.40
CA GLU A 5 6.77 4.77 1.71
C GLU A 5 6.58 4.28 3.14
N TYR A 6 6.69 2.96 3.33
CA TYR A 6 6.53 2.34 4.63
C TYR A 6 7.23 0.99 4.64
N LYS A 7 8.12 0.79 5.61
CA LYS A 7 8.86 -0.47 5.77
C LYS A 7 9.58 -0.92 4.48
N GLY A 8 10.08 0.04 3.72
CA GLY A 8 10.78 -0.26 2.47
C GLY A 8 9.88 -0.46 1.26
N TYR A 9 8.58 -0.39 1.42
CA TYR A 9 7.63 -0.48 0.32
C TYR A 9 7.19 0.92 -0.09
N LYS A 10 7.01 1.11 -1.39
CA LYS A 10 6.56 2.38 -1.94
C LYS A 10 5.20 2.20 -2.59
N GLY A 11 4.41 3.26 -2.57
CA GLY A 11 3.09 3.24 -3.17
C GLY A 11 2.82 4.52 -3.94
N THR A 12 1.90 4.44 -4.90
CA THR A 12 1.53 5.59 -5.73
C THR A 12 0.45 6.42 -5.05
N ILE A 13 0.32 7.66 -5.49
CA ILE A 13 -0.76 8.55 -5.07
C ILE A 13 -1.43 9.08 -6.32
N GLU A 14 -2.71 8.76 -6.47
CA GLU A 14 -3.51 9.20 -7.60
C GLU A 14 -4.81 9.79 -7.07
N THR A 15 -5.45 10.64 -7.87
CA THR A 15 -6.68 11.32 -7.47
C THR A 15 -7.75 11.14 -8.55
N GLU A 16 -8.96 10.81 -8.13
CA GLU A 16 -10.10 10.72 -9.03
C GLU A 16 -11.38 10.97 -8.23
N ASP A 17 -12.24 11.88 -8.71
CA ASP A 17 -13.53 12.19 -8.08
C ASP A 17 -13.41 12.53 -6.59
N ASP A 18 -12.40 13.35 -6.25
CA ASP A 18 -12.11 13.79 -4.88
C ASP A 18 -11.68 12.67 -3.94
N ILE A 19 -11.31 11.53 -4.49
CA ILE A 19 -10.79 10.41 -3.72
C ILE A 19 -9.34 10.17 -4.11
N LEU A 20 -8.50 9.96 -3.12
CA LEU A 20 -7.12 9.57 -3.34
C LEU A 20 -7.02 8.05 -3.33
N PHE A 21 -6.21 7.50 -4.22
CA PHE A 21 -6.01 6.06 -4.28
C PHE A 21 -4.61 5.76 -4.81
N GLY A 22 -4.21 4.51 -4.72
CA GLY A 22 -2.93 4.10 -5.25
C GLY A 22 -2.72 2.61 -5.06
N HIS A 23 -1.53 2.14 -5.40
CA HIS A 23 -1.18 0.75 -5.21
C HIS A 23 0.29 0.62 -4.81
N VAL A 24 0.62 -0.49 -4.16
CA VAL A 24 1.98 -0.76 -3.71
C VAL A 24 2.84 -1.18 -4.89
N LEU A 25 4.03 -0.59 -4.99
CA LEU A 25 4.97 -0.88 -6.07
C LEU A 25 5.92 -2.01 -5.66
N GLY A 26 6.42 -2.73 -6.64
CA GLY A 26 7.48 -3.71 -6.42
C GLY A 26 7.02 -5.08 -5.95
N LEU A 27 5.72 -5.33 -5.90
CA LEU A 27 5.19 -6.64 -5.55
C LEU A 27 5.16 -7.51 -6.81
N LYS A 28 5.66 -8.75 -6.68
CA LYS A 28 5.75 -9.64 -7.84
C LYS A 28 4.50 -10.48 -8.05
N ASN A 29 3.87 -10.92 -6.97
CA ASN A 29 2.76 -11.87 -7.06
C ASN A 29 1.48 -11.35 -6.43
N ALA A 30 1.41 -10.05 -6.18
CA ALA A 30 0.24 -9.48 -5.52
C ALA A 30 0.02 -8.06 -6.03
N ILE A 31 -1.23 -7.67 -6.08
CA ILE A 31 -1.61 -6.29 -6.35
C ILE A 31 -2.36 -5.81 -5.12
N ILE A 32 -1.80 -4.81 -4.45
CA ILE A 32 -2.40 -4.28 -3.23
C ILE A 32 -2.69 -2.80 -3.47
N SER A 33 -3.95 -2.45 -3.36
CA SER A 33 -4.39 -1.07 -3.53
C SER A 33 -4.97 -0.54 -2.23
N TYR A 34 -5.06 0.77 -2.16
CA TYR A 34 -5.57 1.47 -0.98
C TYR A 34 -6.21 2.78 -1.44
N GLU A 35 -7.05 3.35 -0.58
CA GLU A 35 -7.75 4.59 -0.91
C GLU A 35 -8.04 5.39 0.34
N GLY A 36 -8.35 6.67 0.17
CA GLY A 36 -8.70 7.55 1.26
C GLY A 36 -9.24 8.87 0.73
N LYS A 37 -9.93 9.61 1.58
CA LYS A 37 -10.51 10.91 1.19
C LYS A 37 -9.48 12.03 1.23
N ASN A 38 -8.41 11.84 1.99
CA ASN A 38 -7.33 12.82 2.10
C ASN A 38 -6.02 12.06 2.28
N ILE A 39 -4.91 12.81 2.31
CA ILE A 39 -3.60 12.18 2.37
C ILE A 39 -3.39 11.41 3.67
N ASP A 40 -3.94 11.87 4.78
CA ASP A 40 -3.79 11.19 6.05
C ASP A 40 -4.51 9.84 6.04
N GLU A 41 -5.73 9.80 5.51
CA GLU A 41 -6.48 8.55 5.37
C GLU A 41 -5.81 7.61 4.39
N LEU A 42 -5.32 8.15 3.28
CA LEU A 42 -4.62 7.34 2.28
C LEU A 42 -3.39 6.67 2.88
N ARG A 43 -2.60 7.44 3.63
CA ARG A 43 -1.39 6.92 4.26
C ARG A 43 -1.71 5.86 5.31
N ASP A 44 -2.76 6.07 6.10
CA ASP A 44 -3.19 5.10 7.09
C ASP A 44 -3.57 3.78 6.41
N ASP A 45 -4.35 3.85 5.35
CA ASP A 45 -4.77 2.66 4.62
C ASP A 45 -3.56 1.96 3.98
N PHE A 46 -2.65 2.74 3.40
CA PHE A 46 -1.42 2.22 2.82
C PHE A 46 -0.61 1.43 3.86
N GLN A 47 -0.41 2.00 5.06
CA GLN A 47 0.34 1.32 6.10
C GLN A 47 -0.37 0.06 6.58
N ASN A 48 -1.69 0.13 6.69
CA ASN A 48 -2.48 -1.02 7.12
C ASN A 48 -2.40 -2.18 6.13
N VAL A 49 -2.49 -1.90 4.83
CA VAL A 49 -2.43 -2.98 3.84
C VAL A 49 -1.04 -3.59 3.77
N ILE A 50 0.01 -2.80 4.01
CA ILE A 50 1.37 -3.34 4.04
C ILE A 50 1.57 -4.23 5.26
N ASP A 51 1.12 -3.77 6.43
CA ASP A 51 1.21 -4.58 7.65
C ASP A 51 0.46 -5.90 7.48
N ASP A 52 -0.72 -5.85 6.90
CA ASP A 52 -1.52 -7.04 6.65
C ASP A 52 -0.80 -7.99 5.69
N TYR A 53 -0.24 -7.45 4.62
CA TYR A 53 0.52 -8.24 3.65
C TYR A 53 1.70 -8.94 4.30
N LEU A 54 2.48 -8.21 5.09
CA LEU A 54 3.66 -8.77 5.77
C LEU A 54 3.28 -9.83 6.77
N GLU A 55 2.19 -9.63 7.50
CA GLU A 55 1.71 -10.62 8.45
C GLU A 55 1.27 -11.90 7.73
N ASN A 56 0.55 -11.77 6.63
CA ASN A 56 0.13 -12.92 5.84
C ASN A 56 1.32 -13.71 5.29
N CYS A 57 2.35 -13.01 4.80
CA CYS A 57 3.56 -13.66 4.32
C CYS A 57 4.22 -14.47 5.45
N ARG A 58 4.31 -13.89 6.63
CA ARG A 58 4.92 -14.55 7.77
C ARG A 58 4.13 -15.78 8.20
N LEU A 59 2.80 -15.66 8.26
CA LEU A 59 1.93 -16.75 8.69
C LEU A 59 1.96 -17.91 7.71
N ASN A 60 2.11 -17.63 6.42
CA ASN A 60 2.13 -18.66 5.38
C ASN A 60 3.53 -19.19 5.10
N GLY A 61 4.56 -18.65 5.76
CA GLY A 61 5.92 -19.04 5.52
C GLY A 61 6.45 -18.64 4.15
N GLU A 62 5.79 -17.69 3.50
CA GLU A 62 6.18 -17.22 2.18
C GLU A 62 7.18 -16.08 2.28
N ARG A 63 7.96 -15.92 1.21
CA ARG A 63 8.83 -14.76 1.12
C ARG A 63 8.04 -13.56 0.62
N CYS A 64 8.12 -12.48 1.36
CA CYS A 64 7.54 -11.22 0.94
C CYS A 64 8.51 -10.55 -0.04
N GLY A 65 8.04 -10.31 -1.22
CA GLY A 65 8.87 -9.73 -2.27
C GLY A 65 9.05 -8.24 -2.18
#